data_8533cd8fa6046ffa80656701ea01558e
#
_entry.id   8533cd8fa6046ffa80656701ea01558e
#
_cell.length_a   1.000
_cell.length_b   1.000
_cell.length_c   1.000
_cell.angle_alpha   90.00
_cell.angle_beta   90.00
_cell.angle_gamma   90.00
#
_symmetry.space_group_name_H-M   'P 1'
#
loop_
_entity.id
_entity.type
_entity.pdbx_description
1 polymer ?
#
loop_
_entity_poly.entity_id
_entity_poly.type
_entity_poly.pdbx_seq_one_letter_code
_entity_poly.pdbx_strand_id
1 'polypeptide(L)'
;GSLLLYRSPDCYTWRYEGILAENDGSLGMMWECPDLFELDGKSILLLSPMEMMPDGSEYGNGGGTVACIGRIDKDAVRFVREHVHTIDYGLDFYAPQTVLASDGRRIMVAWMQNWETYKAVYPKKNKWLGQMTLPRELTLKNGRLYQQPIRELARYRSEKVDYKNVRLSGMQQLEGISGRSAELHVRLRTIPEKWLHCFRICFAAGGKNFSSLTFRPQESLLTLDRSRSGIRAATMHQKDLKIESGNGG
;
A
#
# COMPACT_ATOMS: atom_id res chain seq x y z
N GLY A 1 -13.39 5.67 -19.40
CA GLY A 1 -14.59 5.70 -18.53
C GLY A 1 -14.75 7.02 -17.82
N SER A 2 -15.94 7.26 -17.28
CA SER A 2 -16.27 8.49 -16.57
C SER A 2 -16.71 8.18 -15.16
N LEU A 3 -16.34 9.01 -14.22
CA LEU A 3 -16.80 8.98 -12.84
C LEU A 3 -18.00 9.91 -12.71
N LEU A 4 -19.15 9.33 -12.41
CA LEU A 4 -20.43 10.04 -12.30
C LEU A 4 -20.65 10.47 -10.86
N LEU A 5 -21.21 11.68 -10.68
CA LEU A 5 -21.60 12.19 -9.38
C LEU A 5 -23.11 12.16 -9.23
N TYR A 6 -23.57 11.56 -8.15
CA TYR A 6 -24.94 11.58 -7.70
C TYR A 6 -25.03 12.16 -6.30
N ARG A 7 -26.10 12.86 -6.00
CA ARG A 7 -26.37 13.42 -4.68
C ARG A 7 -27.71 12.92 -4.15
N SER A 8 -27.75 12.65 -2.87
CA SER A 8 -28.98 12.28 -2.16
C SER A 8 -29.06 13.02 -0.82
N PRO A 9 -30.24 13.53 -0.43
CA PRO A 9 -30.48 14.08 0.91
C PRO A 9 -30.78 12.99 1.96
N ASP A 10 -31.19 11.81 1.55
CA ASP A 10 -31.80 10.77 2.39
C ASP A 10 -31.25 9.35 2.14
N CYS A 11 -30.31 9.18 1.22
CA CYS A 11 -29.77 7.90 0.73
C CYS A 11 -30.78 6.99 -0.01
N TYR A 12 -31.99 7.48 -0.29
CA TYR A 12 -33.03 6.76 -1.05
C TYR A 12 -33.30 7.40 -2.39
N THR A 13 -33.33 8.73 -2.43
CA THR A 13 -33.61 9.51 -3.65
C THR A 13 -32.32 10.11 -4.16
N TRP A 14 -31.89 9.71 -5.36
CA TRP A 14 -30.61 10.13 -5.94
C TRP A 14 -30.82 10.98 -7.17
N ARG A 15 -30.11 12.09 -7.24
CA ARG A 15 -30.09 12.99 -8.38
C ARG A 15 -28.70 12.98 -9.03
N TYR A 16 -28.69 12.83 -10.33
CA TYR A 16 -27.46 12.96 -11.12
C TYR A 16 -27.03 14.43 -11.16
N GLU A 17 -25.78 14.70 -10.80
CA GLU A 17 -25.20 16.05 -10.76
C GLU A 17 -24.29 16.33 -11.95
N GLY A 18 -23.63 15.30 -12.50
CA GLY A 18 -22.72 15.47 -13.62
C GLY A 18 -21.59 14.44 -13.68
N ILE A 19 -20.63 14.67 -14.57
CA ILE A 19 -19.41 13.89 -14.70
C ILE A 19 -18.35 14.55 -13.82
N LEU A 20 -17.99 13.88 -12.73
CA LEU A 20 -16.99 14.37 -11.77
C LEU A 20 -15.56 14.32 -12.33
N ALA A 21 -15.23 13.26 -13.05
CA ALA A 21 -13.93 13.10 -13.71
C ALA A 21 -14.03 12.16 -14.90
N GLU A 22 -13.16 12.35 -15.87
CA GLU A 22 -13.03 11.50 -17.05
C GLU A 22 -11.64 10.92 -17.13
N ASN A 23 -11.55 9.65 -17.53
CA ASN A 23 -10.29 9.00 -17.78
C ASN A 23 -9.74 9.43 -19.14
N ASP A 24 -8.61 10.11 -19.11
CA ASP A 24 -7.87 10.55 -20.28
C ASP A 24 -6.89 9.49 -20.82
N GLY A 25 -6.91 8.28 -20.25
CA GLY A 25 -6.00 7.19 -20.59
C GLY A 25 -4.68 7.21 -19.80
N SER A 26 -4.40 8.25 -19.01
CA SER A 26 -3.17 8.35 -18.20
C SER A 26 -3.20 7.45 -16.97
N LEU A 27 -4.37 7.03 -16.52
CA LEU A 27 -4.56 6.22 -15.33
C LEU A 27 -5.29 4.91 -15.67
N GLY A 28 -4.67 4.05 -16.48
CA GLY A 28 -5.20 2.75 -16.85
C GLY A 28 -6.43 2.83 -17.78
N MET A 29 -7.06 1.69 -18.00
CA MET A 29 -8.18 1.57 -18.92
C MET A 29 -9.52 1.85 -18.26
N MET A 30 -9.77 1.28 -17.10
CA MET A 30 -11.03 1.39 -16.37
C MET A 30 -10.77 1.71 -14.90
N TRP A 31 -11.56 2.61 -14.34
CA TRP A 31 -11.51 2.96 -12.92
C TRP A 31 -12.54 2.17 -12.14
N GLU A 32 -12.09 1.52 -11.09
CA GLU A 32 -12.95 0.78 -10.17
C GLU A 32 -12.87 1.37 -8.76
N CYS A 33 -13.88 1.08 -7.96
CA CYS A 33 -13.97 1.37 -6.53
C CYS A 33 -13.59 2.81 -6.16
N PRO A 34 -14.21 3.83 -6.76
CA PRO A 34 -13.93 5.21 -6.38
C PRO A 34 -14.32 5.49 -4.94
N ASP A 35 -13.47 6.22 -4.23
CA ASP A 35 -13.74 6.73 -2.89
C ASP A 35 -13.32 8.20 -2.82
N LEU A 36 -14.28 9.09 -2.58
CA LEU A 36 -14.09 10.54 -2.56
C LEU A 36 -14.31 11.08 -1.17
N PHE A 37 -13.33 11.79 -0.62
CA PHE A 37 -13.42 12.40 0.70
C PHE A 37 -12.56 13.66 0.81
N GLU A 38 -12.81 14.43 1.87
CA GLU A 38 -11.98 15.59 2.23
C GLU A 38 -10.96 15.20 3.31
N LEU A 39 -9.73 15.69 3.15
CA LEU A 39 -8.66 15.53 4.13
C LEU A 39 -7.74 16.75 4.09
N ASP A 40 -7.55 17.40 5.24
CA ASP A 40 -6.67 18.58 5.39
C ASP A 40 -6.90 19.68 4.34
N GLY A 41 -8.18 19.93 4.02
CA GLY A 41 -8.60 20.99 3.09
C GLY A 41 -8.42 20.66 1.61
N LYS A 42 -8.13 19.40 1.27
CA LYS A 42 -8.07 18.89 -0.10
C LYS A 42 -9.11 17.81 -0.33
N SER A 43 -9.62 17.73 -1.55
CA SER A 43 -10.43 16.61 -1.98
C SER A 43 -9.51 15.47 -2.43
N ILE A 44 -9.72 14.30 -1.88
CA ILE A 44 -8.97 13.07 -2.20
C ILE A 44 -9.91 12.13 -2.93
N LEU A 45 -9.48 11.65 -4.08
CA LEU A 45 -10.18 10.64 -4.86
C LEU A 45 -9.27 9.41 -4.99
N LEU A 46 -9.63 8.33 -4.30
CA LEU A 46 -8.98 7.04 -4.50
C LEU A 46 -9.62 6.32 -5.68
N LEU A 47 -8.79 5.69 -6.49
CA LEU A 47 -9.21 4.91 -7.64
C LEU A 47 -8.39 3.63 -7.72
N SER A 48 -9.02 2.56 -8.19
CA SER A 48 -8.35 1.30 -8.51
C SER A 48 -8.38 1.10 -10.02
N PRO A 49 -7.44 1.70 -10.77
CA PRO A 49 -7.39 1.57 -12.22
C PRO A 49 -6.93 0.17 -12.63
N MET A 50 -7.63 -0.40 -13.59
CA MET A 50 -7.23 -1.64 -14.27
C MET A 50 -6.26 -1.33 -15.41
N GLU A 51 -5.37 -2.28 -15.70
CA GLU A 51 -4.40 -2.20 -16.79
C GLU A 51 -3.53 -0.93 -16.75
N MET A 52 -3.12 -0.59 -15.54
CA MET A 52 -2.23 0.55 -15.31
C MET A 52 -0.82 0.20 -15.79
N MET A 53 -0.26 1.03 -16.65
CA MET A 53 1.11 0.85 -17.14
C MET A 53 2.12 1.32 -16.08
N PRO A 54 3.19 0.55 -15.84
CA PRO A 54 4.25 0.96 -14.93
C PRO A 54 4.95 2.25 -15.38
N ASP A 55 5.26 3.11 -14.42
CA ASP A 55 6.12 4.27 -14.59
C ASP A 55 7.17 4.27 -13.46
N GLY A 56 8.37 3.79 -13.75
CA GLY A 56 9.40 3.56 -12.74
C GLY A 56 8.95 2.61 -11.64
N SER A 57 8.91 3.10 -10.39
CA SER A 57 8.38 2.35 -9.24
C SER A 57 6.88 2.56 -9.02
N GLU A 58 6.27 3.51 -9.72
CA GLU A 58 4.84 3.77 -9.65
C GLU A 58 4.05 2.75 -10.50
N TYR A 59 2.82 2.49 -10.14
CA TYR A 59 1.81 1.75 -10.90
C TYR A 59 2.18 0.32 -11.34
N GLY A 60 3.13 -0.31 -10.66
CA GLY A 60 3.76 -1.53 -11.17
C GLY A 60 2.97 -2.84 -11.08
N ASN A 61 1.67 -2.86 -10.75
CA ASN A 61 0.94 -4.10 -10.44
C ASN A 61 -0.18 -4.45 -11.42
N GLY A 62 -0.33 -3.70 -12.52
CA GLY A 62 -1.43 -3.92 -13.48
C GLY A 62 -2.83 -3.61 -12.95
N GLY A 63 -3.07 -3.82 -11.65
CA GLY A 63 -4.28 -3.50 -10.91
C GLY A 63 -3.88 -2.83 -9.60
N GLY A 64 -3.39 -1.62 -9.66
CA GLY A 64 -2.95 -0.85 -8.49
C GLY A 64 -4.05 0.05 -7.94
N THR A 65 -3.70 0.84 -6.95
CA THR A 65 -4.56 1.90 -6.44
C THR A 65 -3.80 3.21 -6.39
N VAL A 66 -4.45 4.26 -6.81
CA VAL A 66 -3.88 5.61 -6.83
C VAL A 66 -4.69 6.57 -5.98
N ALA A 67 -4.01 7.56 -5.41
CA ALA A 67 -4.63 8.72 -4.81
C ALA A 67 -4.48 9.91 -5.77
N CYS A 68 -5.60 10.45 -6.21
CA CYS A 68 -5.69 11.74 -6.85
C CYS A 68 -5.98 12.79 -5.79
N ILE A 69 -5.08 13.75 -5.62
CA ILE A 69 -5.23 14.87 -4.70
C ILE A 69 -5.61 16.10 -5.52
N GLY A 70 -6.60 16.86 -5.05
CA GLY A 70 -7.05 18.02 -5.76
C GLY A 70 -8.17 18.79 -5.04
N ARG A 71 -9.11 19.30 -5.81
CA ARG A 71 -10.29 20.03 -5.32
C ARG A 71 -11.49 19.74 -6.21
N ILE A 72 -12.67 19.90 -5.65
CA ILE A 72 -13.90 19.89 -6.44
C ILE A 72 -14.20 21.34 -6.88
N ASP A 73 -14.28 21.55 -8.17
CA ASP A 73 -14.91 22.74 -8.73
C ASP A 73 -16.42 22.55 -8.66
N LYS A 74 -17.06 23.32 -7.79
CA LYS A 74 -18.50 23.17 -7.50
C LYS A 74 -19.37 23.71 -8.63
N ASP A 75 -18.89 24.72 -9.35
CA ASP A 75 -19.64 25.35 -10.43
C ASP A 75 -19.62 24.46 -11.69
N ALA A 76 -18.48 23.88 -11.98
CA ALA A 76 -18.31 22.95 -13.11
C ALA A 76 -18.65 21.49 -12.74
N VAL A 77 -18.93 21.18 -11.47
CA VAL A 77 -19.14 19.82 -10.97
C VAL A 77 -18.00 18.89 -11.38
N ARG A 78 -16.77 19.34 -11.18
CA ARG A 78 -15.58 18.64 -11.68
C ARG A 78 -14.50 18.50 -10.62
N PHE A 79 -13.87 17.30 -10.57
CA PHE A 79 -12.65 17.09 -9.80
C PHE A 79 -11.45 17.61 -10.58
N VAL A 80 -10.78 18.62 -10.03
CA VAL A 80 -9.54 19.18 -10.58
C VAL A 80 -8.35 18.52 -9.91
N ARG A 81 -7.71 17.60 -10.62
CA ARG A 81 -6.54 16.84 -10.15
C ARG A 81 -5.30 17.74 -10.12
N GLU A 82 -4.62 17.82 -8.99
CA GLU A 82 -3.36 18.54 -8.79
C GLU A 82 -2.18 17.57 -8.76
N HIS A 83 -2.33 16.44 -8.05
CA HIS A 83 -1.33 15.39 -7.90
C HIS A 83 -1.96 14.01 -8.03
N VAL A 84 -1.14 13.03 -8.42
CA VAL A 84 -1.50 11.62 -8.39
C VAL A 84 -0.27 10.80 -8.01
N HIS A 85 -0.46 9.77 -7.20
CA HIS A 85 0.59 8.81 -6.84
C HIS A 85 0.00 7.46 -6.43
N THR A 86 0.81 6.42 -6.52
CA THR A 86 0.49 5.09 -5.97
C THR A 86 0.38 5.17 -4.46
N ILE A 87 -0.61 4.52 -3.86
CA ILE A 87 -0.79 4.52 -2.41
C ILE A 87 -0.31 3.24 -1.71
N ASP A 88 0.00 2.20 -2.47
CA ASP A 88 0.61 1.00 -1.92
C ASP A 88 1.62 0.42 -2.91
N TYR A 89 2.84 0.21 -2.45
CA TYR A 89 3.94 -0.33 -3.24
C TYR A 89 4.14 -1.82 -3.04
N GLY A 90 3.21 -2.50 -2.37
CA GLY A 90 3.22 -3.95 -2.23
C GLY A 90 2.72 -4.66 -3.48
N LEU A 91 2.66 -5.98 -3.40
CA LEU A 91 2.20 -6.84 -4.49
C LEU A 91 0.68 -7.05 -4.48
N ASP A 92 0.05 -6.87 -3.31
CA ASP A 92 -1.35 -7.22 -3.08
C ASP A 92 -2.06 -6.07 -2.35
N PHE A 93 -2.63 -5.16 -3.11
CA PHE A 93 -3.46 -4.07 -2.58
C PHE A 93 -4.42 -3.58 -3.66
N TYR A 94 -5.72 -3.61 -3.37
CA TYR A 94 -6.74 -3.22 -4.33
C TYR A 94 -8.02 -2.73 -3.65
N ALA A 95 -8.79 -1.88 -4.34
CA ALA A 95 -10.13 -1.45 -3.97
C ALA A 95 -10.25 -0.92 -2.53
N PRO A 96 -9.40 0.03 -2.07
CA PRO A 96 -9.53 0.62 -0.75
C PRO A 96 -10.84 1.38 -0.61
N GLN A 97 -11.36 1.37 0.60
CA GLN A 97 -12.47 2.22 1.01
C GLN A 97 -12.14 2.87 2.34
N THR A 98 -12.64 4.08 2.56
CA THR A 98 -12.33 4.84 3.77
C THR A 98 -13.59 5.19 4.55
N VAL A 99 -13.40 5.42 5.84
CA VAL A 99 -14.43 5.91 6.75
C VAL A 99 -13.88 7.04 7.61
N LEU A 100 -14.68 8.05 7.88
CA LEU A 100 -14.40 9.06 8.89
C LEU A 100 -14.77 8.50 10.26
N ALA A 101 -13.78 8.26 11.11
CA ALA A 101 -13.99 7.82 12.47
C ALA A 101 -14.56 8.95 13.34
N SER A 102 -15.20 8.60 14.45
CA SER A 102 -15.83 9.57 15.37
C SER A 102 -14.85 10.54 16.02
N ASP A 103 -13.56 10.20 16.04
CA ASP A 103 -12.48 11.06 16.54
C ASP A 103 -11.81 11.91 15.44
N GLY A 104 -12.39 11.96 14.25
CA GLY A 104 -11.95 12.79 13.13
C GLY A 104 -10.88 12.15 12.24
N ARG A 105 -10.39 10.97 12.56
CA ARG A 105 -9.42 10.25 11.71
C ARG A 105 -10.09 9.68 10.45
N ARG A 106 -9.41 9.73 9.33
CA ARG A 106 -9.78 9.00 8.12
C ARG A 106 -9.08 7.64 8.14
N ILE A 107 -9.85 6.56 8.18
CA ILE A 107 -9.35 5.18 8.28
C ILE A 107 -9.65 4.46 6.98
N MET A 108 -8.64 3.78 6.44
CA MET A 108 -8.70 3.02 5.19
C MET A 108 -8.50 1.53 5.44
N VAL A 109 -9.25 0.71 4.73
CA VAL A 109 -9.00 -0.72 4.55
C VAL A 109 -9.05 -1.04 3.06
N ALA A 110 -8.33 -2.10 2.65
CA ALA A 110 -8.31 -2.53 1.26
C ALA A 110 -8.30 -4.06 1.16
N TRP A 111 -8.62 -4.58 0.01
CA TRP A 111 -8.43 -5.98 -0.32
C TRP A 111 -6.92 -6.24 -0.48
N MET A 112 -6.36 -7.08 0.41
CA MET A 112 -4.94 -7.46 0.39
C MET A 112 -4.72 -8.62 -0.59
N GLN A 113 -4.98 -8.35 -1.83
CA GLN A 113 -4.89 -9.27 -2.95
C GLN A 113 -4.77 -8.47 -4.26
N ASN A 114 -4.48 -9.14 -5.35
CA ASN A 114 -4.63 -8.63 -6.71
C ASN A 114 -5.28 -9.70 -7.60
N TRP A 115 -5.81 -9.30 -8.73
CA TRP A 115 -6.53 -10.20 -9.63
C TRP A 115 -5.65 -11.34 -10.18
N GLU A 116 -4.37 -11.07 -10.45
CA GLU A 116 -3.44 -12.08 -10.97
C GLU A 116 -3.14 -13.16 -9.93
N THR A 117 -2.83 -12.76 -8.70
CA THR A 117 -2.64 -13.70 -7.60
C THR A 117 -3.95 -14.44 -7.28
N TYR A 118 -5.09 -13.74 -7.31
CA TYR A 118 -6.39 -14.36 -7.11
C TYR A 118 -6.64 -15.49 -8.10
N LYS A 119 -6.51 -15.24 -9.39
CA LYS A 119 -6.69 -16.25 -10.46
C LYS A 119 -5.75 -17.44 -10.28
N ALA A 120 -4.53 -17.18 -9.82
CA ALA A 120 -3.50 -18.19 -9.67
C ALA A 120 -3.69 -19.11 -8.47
N VAL A 121 -4.28 -18.63 -7.38
CA VAL A 121 -4.46 -19.40 -6.14
C VAL A 121 -5.87 -19.94 -5.93
N TYR A 122 -6.86 -19.50 -6.73
CA TYR A 122 -8.23 -19.99 -6.68
C TYR A 122 -8.37 -21.37 -7.33
N PRO A 123 -9.08 -22.30 -6.86
CA PRO A 123 -9.65 -22.73 -5.59
C PRO A 123 -9.10 -24.10 -5.11
N LYS A 124 -7.80 -24.30 -5.02
CA LYS A 124 -7.30 -25.70 -4.96
C LYS A 124 -7.41 -26.37 -3.59
N LYS A 125 -7.46 -25.65 -2.48
CA LYS A 125 -7.51 -26.27 -1.13
C LYS A 125 -8.10 -25.40 -0.01
N ASN A 126 -8.35 -24.12 -0.22
CA ASN A 126 -8.81 -23.22 0.83
C ASN A 126 -10.32 -23.06 0.81
N LYS A 127 -10.95 -23.02 1.99
CA LYS A 127 -12.38 -22.76 2.14
C LYS A 127 -12.74 -21.28 1.91
N TRP A 128 -11.75 -20.41 1.91
CA TRP A 128 -11.88 -18.97 1.70
C TRP A 128 -10.64 -18.44 0.97
N LEU A 129 -10.76 -17.26 0.38
CA LEU A 129 -9.70 -16.61 -0.37
C LEU A 129 -9.78 -15.09 -0.18
N GLY A 130 -8.61 -14.46 -0.14
CA GLY A 130 -8.45 -13.04 0.08
C GLY A 130 -8.34 -12.69 1.56
N GLN A 131 -7.80 -11.51 1.81
CA GLN A 131 -7.63 -10.91 3.13
C GLN A 131 -7.88 -9.41 3.02
N MET A 132 -8.24 -8.78 4.13
CA MET A 132 -8.23 -7.33 4.25
C MET A 132 -6.88 -6.87 4.81
N THR A 133 -6.45 -5.69 4.42
CA THR A 133 -5.29 -5.05 5.06
C THR A 133 -5.58 -4.74 6.52
N LEU A 134 -4.54 -4.54 7.32
CA LEU A 134 -4.71 -3.83 8.58
C LEU A 134 -5.31 -2.45 8.30
N PRO A 135 -6.22 -1.95 9.15
CA PRO A 135 -6.72 -0.58 9.00
C PRO A 135 -5.59 0.43 9.12
N ARG A 136 -5.63 1.45 8.27
CA ARG A 136 -4.60 2.49 8.16
C ARG A 136 -5.20 3.87 8.37
N GLU A 137 -4.60 4.64 9.24
CA GLU A 137 -4.90 6.07 9.42
C GLU A 137 -4.23 6.87 8.32
N LEU A 138 -4.98 7.77 7.67
CA LEU A 138 -4.52 8.60 6.57
C LEU A 138 -4.17 10.00 7.06
N THR A 139 -3.09 10.56 6.52
CA THR A 139 -2.71 11.97 6.68
C THR A 139 -2.21 12.54 5.36
N LEU A 140 -2.40 13.83 5.13
CA LEU A 140 -1.93 14.50 3.94
C LEU A 140 -0.75 15.42 4.29
N LYS A 141 0.37 15.30 3.58
CA LYS A 141 1.52 16.19 3.71
C LYS A 141 2.11 16.49 2.35
N ASN A 142 2.33 17.76 2.04
CA ASN A 142 2.98 18.21 0.80
C ASN A 142 2.37 17.56 -0.47
N GLY A 143 1.05 17.45 -0.53
CA GLY A 143 0.36 16.84 -1.67
C GLY A 143 0.49 15.32 -1.79
N ARG A 144 1.00 14.63 -0.77
CA ARG A 144 1.06 13.16 -0.70
C ARG A 144 0.22 12.62 0.45
N LEU A 145 -0.45 11.52 0.19
CA LEU A 145 -1.22 10.77 1.17
C LEU A 145 -0.29 9.78 1.89
N TYR A 146 -0.14 9.97 3.20
CA TYR A 146 0.62 9.09 4.08
C TYR A 146 -0.31 8.15 4.83
N GLN A 147 0.21 7.00 5.20
CA GLN A 147 -0.54 5.93 5.85
C GLN A 147 0.24 5.38 7.03
N GLN A 148 -0.46 5.11 8.11
CA GLN A 148 0.10 4.41 9.27
C GLN A 148 -0.92 3.38 9.77
N PRO A 149 -0.49 2.21 10.27
CA PRO A 149 -1.39 1.31 10.97
C PRO A 149 -2.09 2.06 12.12
N ILE A 150 -3.38 1.79 12.32
CA ILE A 150 -4.12 2.47 13.38
C ILE A 150 -3.50 2.21 14.76
N ARG A 151 -3.53 3.24 15.60
CA ARG A 151 -2.91 3.21 16.94
C ARG A 151 -3.46 2.12 17.86
N GLU A 152 -4.68 1.68 17.66
CA GLU A 152 -5.36 0.63 18.42
C GLU A 152 -4.65 -0.72 18.32
N LEU A 153 -3.91 -0.97 17.25
CA LEU A 153 -3.13 -2.21 17.08
C LEU A 153 -2.06 -2.39 18.18
N ALA A 154 -1.61 -1.30 18.79
CA ALA A 154 -0.68 -1.37 19.92
C ALA A 154 -1.21 -2.19 21.11
N ARG A 155 -2.54 -2.30 21.26
CA ARG A 155 -3.19 -3.10 22.33
C ARG A 155 -3.02 -4.60 22.14
N TYR A 156 -2.69 -5.04 20.93
CA TYR A 156 -2.49 -6.45 20.59
C TYR A 156 -1.02 -6.87 20.67
N ARG A 157 -0.12 -5.96 21.03
CA ARG A 157 1.27 -6.30 21.30
C ARG A 157 1.34 -7.11 22.58
N SER A 158 1.96 -8.29 22.52
CA SER A 158 2.11 -9.21 23.66
C SER A 158 3.57 -9.37 24.05
N GLU A 159 4.28 -10.18 23.32
CA GLU A 159 5.67 -10.49 23.62
C GLU A 159 6.62 -9.53 22.90
N LYS A 160 7.64 -9.08 23.62
CA LYS A 160 8.67 -8.20 23.05
C LYS A 160 10.02 -8.90 23.10
N VAL A 161 10.67 -8.97 21.94
CA VAL A 161 12.07 -9.34 21.82
C VAL A 161 12.85 -8.08 21.40
N ASP A 162 13.91 -7.74 22.12
CA ASP A 162 14.69 -6.52 21.89
C ASP A 162 16.17 -6.85 21.74
N TYR A 163 16.72 -6.57 20.58
CA TYR A 163 18.13 -6.73 20.27
C TYR A 163 18.80 -5.37 20.13
N LYS A 164 19.92 -5.16 20.85
CA LYS A 164 20.68 -3.91 20.79
C LYS A 164 22.11 -4.17 20.37
N ASN A 165 22.64 -3.26 19.56
CA ASN A 165 24.05 -3.27 19.14
C ASN A 165 24.50 -4.60 18.46
N VAL A 166 23.60 -5.25 17.75
CA VAL A 166 23.93 -6.46 16.99
C VAL A 166 24.84 -6.08 15.83
N ARG A 167 26.03 -6.66 15.79
CA ARG A 167 26.93 -6.56 14.64
C ARG A 167 26.58 -7.67 13.65
N LEU A 168 26.16 -7.27 12.46
CA LEU A 168 25.84 -8.19 11.40
C LEU A 168 27.02 -8.32 10.42
N SER A 169 27.44 -9.58 10.22
CA SER A 169 28.40 -9.97 9.19
C SER A 169 27.91 -11.28 8.59
N GLY A 170 27.24 -11.20 7.45
CA GLY A 170 26.55 -12.36 6.86
C GLY A 170 25.13 -12.56 7.39
N MET A 171 24.62 -13.78 7.32
CA MET A 171 23.27 -14.13 7.74
C MET A 171 23.26 -14.57 9.21
N GLN A 172 22.31 -14.01 9.96
CA GLN A 172 22.11 -14.35 11.36
C GLN A 172 20.62 -14.58 11.62
N GLN A 173 20.30 -15.65 12.31
CA GLN A 173 18.96 -15.89 12.84
C GLN A 173 18.83 -15.20 14.20
N LEU A 174 17.75 -14.47 14.40
CA LEU A 174 17.41 -13.86 15.68
C LEU A 174 16.53 -14.84 16.46
N GLU A 175 17.00 -15.27 17.62
CA GLU A 175 16.28 -16.21 18.49
C GLU A 175 15.07 -15.52 19.16
N GLY A 176 14.13 -16.31 19.62
CA GLY A 176 12.93 -15.82 20.34
C GLY A 176 11.90 -15.13 19.44
N ILE A 177 12.15 -14.97 18.14
CA ILE A 177 11.19 -14.41 17.19
C ILE A 177 10.51 -15.56 16.45
N SER A 178 9.22 -15.75 16.69
CA SER A 178 8.42 -16.80 16.06
C SER A 178 6.97 -16.33 15.90
N GLY A 179 6.19 -17.07 15.08
CA GLY A 179 4.78 -16.81 14.87
C GLY A 179 4.47 -16.20 13.51
N ARG A 180 3.16 -15.96 13.27
CA ARG A 180 2.63 -15.44 12.00
C ARG A 180 2.23 -13.97 12.08
N SER A 181 2.04 -13.45 13.28
CA SER A 181 1.66 -12.07 13.52
C SER A 181 2.79 -11.41 14.31
N ALA A 182 3.43 -10.44 13.71
CA ALA A 182 4.56 -9.75 14.34
C ALA A 182 4.62 -8.29 13.86
N GLU A 183 5.12 -7.43 14.72
CA GLU A 183 5.52 -6.07 14.38
C GLU A 183 7.04 -6.00 14.53
N LEU A 184 7.73 -5.48 13.51
CA LEU A 184 9.17 -5.41 13.47
C LEU A 184 9.64 -3.97 13.32
N HIS A 185 10.44 -3.52 14.26
CA HIS A 185 11.13 -2.24 14.18
C HIS A 185 12.62 -2.48 14.04
N VAL A 186 13.21 -2.01 12.96
CA VAL A 186 14.65 -2.17 12.68
C VAL A 186 15.29 -0.81 12.50
N ARG A 187 16.35 -0.57 13.27
CA ARG A 187 17.23 0.58 13.07
C ARG A 187 18.60 0.10 12.65
N LEU A 188 19.05 0.53 11.48
CA LEU A 188 20.35 0.21 10.94
C LEU A 188 21.29 1.40 11.10
N ARG A 189 22.54 1.10 11.43
CA ARG A 189 23.65 2.07 11.37
C ARG A 189 24.78 1.43 10.60
N THR A 190 25.34 2.15 9.66
CA THR A 190 26.57 1.74 8.98
C THR A 190 27.76 1.95 9.91
N ILE A 191 28.71 1.04 9.86
CA ILE A 191 30.01 1.22 10.54
C ILE A 191 30.80 2.19 9.66
N PRO A 192 31.41 3.25 10.22
CA PRO A 192 32.27 4.15 9.47
C PRO A 192 33.29 3.36 8.63
N GLU A 193 33.59 3.84 7.45
CA GLU A 193 34.55 3.23 6.50
C GLU A 193 34.19 1.84 5.96
N LYS A 194 33.01 1.32 6.28
CA LYS A 194 32.50 0.07 5.70
C LYS A 194 31.28 0.33 4.82
N TRP A 195 31.30 -0.28 3.64
CA TRP A 195 30.19 -0.21 2.70
C TRP A 195 29.11 -1.23 3.08
N LEU A 196 27.86 -0.76 3.16
CA LEU A 196 26.72 -1.62 3.22
C LEU A 196 26.18 -1.83 1.80
N HIS A 197 26.41 -3.01 1.24
CA HIS A 197 25.88 -3.35 -0.09
C HIS A 197 24.39 -3.62 -0.06
N CYS A 198 23.94 -4.42 0.90
CA CYS A 198 22.52 -4.66 1.13
C CYS A 198 22.26 -5.09 2.57
N PHE A 199 21.03 -4.84 3.01
CA PHE A 199 20.47 -5.42 4.23
C PHE A 199 19.19 -6.17 3.85
N ARG A 200 19.06 -7.42 4.31
CA ARG A 200 17.91 -8.25 4.00
C ARG A 200 17.28 -8.79 5.27
N ILE A 201 15.96 -8.70 5.34
CA ILE A 201 15.14 -9.37 6.33
C ILE A 201 14.43 -10.52 5.62
N CYS A 202 14.64 -11.76 6.11
CA CYS A 202 13.86 -12.92 5.67
C CYS A 202 12.76 -13.17 6.70
N PHE A 203 11.52 -13.28 6.26
CA PHE A 203 10.35 -13.47 7.11
C PHE A 203 9.39 -14.49 6.50
N ALA A 204 8.38 -14.90 7.25
CA ALA A 204 7.48 -16.00 6.90
C ALA A 204 8.27 -17.24 6.49
N ALA A 205 9.38 -17.49 7.22
CA ALA A 205 10.34 -18.54 6.91
C ALA A 205 9.92 -19.87 7.50
N GLY A 206 10.01 -20.93 6.69
CA GLY A 206 9.74 -22.29 7.12
C GLY A 206 10.33 -23.31 6.14
N GLY A 207 11.25 -24.14 6.59
CA GLY A 207 11.99 -25.06 5.73
C GLY A 207 12.82 -24.33 4.68
N LYS A 208 12.50 -24.53 3.40
CA LYS A 208 13.18 -23.87 2.27
C LYS A 208 12.46 -22.60 1.79
N ASN A 209 11.30 -22.29 2.36
CA ASN A 209 10.45 -21.19 1.92
C ASN A 209 10.65 -19.97 2.81
N PHE A 210 10.65 -18.79 2.21
CA PHE A 210 10.65 -17.51 2.89
C PHE A 210 10.23 -16.37 1.94
N SER A 211 9.86 -15.25 2.51
CA SER A 211 9.79 -13.97 1.81
C SER A 211 10.89 -13.05 2.32
N SER A 212 11.29 -12.06 1.55
CA SER A 212 12.33 -11.14 1.98
C SER A 212 12.03 -9.68 1.63
N LEU A 213 12.54 -8.80 2.48
CA LEU A 213 12.63 -7.37 2.26
C LEU A 213 14.11 -7.01 2.19
N THR A 214 14.57 -6.51 1.06
CA THR A 214 15.98 -6.18 0.82
C THR A 214 16.14 -4.69 0.57
N PHE A 215 16.96 -4.04 1.36
CA PHE A 215 17.37 -2.65 1.17
C PHE A 215 18.77 -2.57 0.56
N ARG A 216 18.93 -1.81 -0.52
CA ARG A 216 20.19 -1.49 -1.19
C ARG A 216 20.45 0.00 -1.12
N PRO A 217 21.28 0.47 -0.19
CA PRO A 217 21.47 1.90 0.06
C PRO A 217 21.98 2.69 -1.15
N GLN A 218 22.93 2.12 -1.91
CA GLN A 218 23.53 2.79 -3.08
C GLN A 218 22.54 3.04 -4.21
N GLU A 219 21.54 2.17 -4.29
CA GLU A 219 20.47 2.25 -5.30
C GLU A 219 19.24 3.00 -4.75
N SER A 220 19.23 3.31 -3.44
CA SER A 220 18.04 3.80 -2.71
C SER A 220 16.83 2.91 -2.97
N LEU A 221 17.03 1.60 -2.96
CA LEU A 221 16.05 0.63 -3.42
C LEU A 221 15.66 -0.33 -2.29
N LEU A 222 14.35 -0.45 -2.07
CA LEU A 222 13.74 -1.45 -1.23
C LEU A 222 13.00 -2.47 -2.10
N THR A 223 13.38 -3.74 -2.00
CA THR A 223 12.77 -4.83 -2.75
C THR A 223 12.00 -5.75 -1.82
N LEU A 224 10.69 -5.92 -2.07
CA LEU A 224 9.90 -7.01 -1.52
C LEU A 224 9.96 -8.20 -2.50
N ASP A 225 10.39 -9.36 -2.02
CA ASP A 225 10.51 -10.58 -2.83
C ASP A 225 9.83 -11.76 -2.12
N ARG A 226 8.85 -12.37 -2.79
CA ARG A 226 8.14 -13.58 -2.36
C ARG A 226 8.35 -14.77 -3.32
N SER A 227 9.31 -14.71 -4.21
CA SER A 227 9.59 -15.77 -5.19
C SER A 227 9.87 -17.14 -4.54
N ARG A 228 10.31 -17.13 -3.29
CA ARG A 228 10.57 -18.31 -2.48
C ARG A 228 9.51 -18.58 -1.40
N SER A 229 8.36 -17.95 -1.44
CA SER A 229 7.29 -18.12 -0.44
C SER A 229 6.58 -19.48 -0.48
N GLY A 230 6.86 -20.30 -1.50
CA GLY A 230 6.19 -21.59 -1.71
C GLY A 230 4.96 -21.51 -2.62
N ILE A 231 4.46 -20.33 -2.91
CA ILE A 231 3.36 -20.10 -3.85
C ILE A 231 3.96 -19.85 -5.23
N ARG A 232 3.80 -20.80 -6.15
CA ARG A 232 4.35 -20.69 -7.51
C ARG A 232 3.39 -20.11 -8.54
N ALA A 233 2.19 -19.82 -8.13
CA ALA A 233 1.09 -19.53 -9.04
C ALA A 233 0.92 -18.02 -9.35
N ALA A 234 1.64 -17.12 -8.68
CA ALA A 234 1.56 -15.69 -8.94
C ALA A 234 2.51 -15.30 -10.08
N THR A 235 2.04 -14.42 -10.96
CA THR A 235 2.84 -13.86 -12.05
C THR A 235 3.83 -12.80 -11.54
N MET A 236 3.49 -12.13 -10.42
CA MET A 236 4.34 -11.14 -9.78
C MET A 236 4.85 -11.64 -8.44
N HIS A 237 6.16 -11.77 -8.35
CA HIS A 237 6.84 -12.26 -7.14
C HIS A 237 7.69 -11.18 -6.46
N GLN A 238 7.99 -10.10 -7.15
CA GLN A 238 8.92 -9.08 -6.71
C GLN A 238 8.40 -7.68 -7.01
N LYS A 239 8.62 -6.75 -6.10
CA LYS A 239 8.31 -5.33 -6.26
C LYS A 239 9.44 -4.50 -5.67
N ASP A 240 9.86 -3.51 -6.44
CA ASP A 240 10.87 -2.53 -6.06
C ASP A 240 10.24 -1.18 -5.75
N LEU A 241 10.76 -0.52 -4.72
CA LEU A 241 10.39 0.83 -4.30
C LEU A 241 11.65 1.69 -4.17
N LYS A 242 11.68 2.82 -4.84
CA LYS A 242 12.67 3.87 -4.59
C LYS A 242 12.39 4.53 -3.25
N ILE A 243 13.40 4.59 -2.41
CA ILE A 243 13.34 5.29 -1.12
C ILE A 243 13.97 6.67 -1.32
N GLU A 244 13.17 7.70 -1.08
CA GLU A 244 13.69 9.05 -1.01
C GLU A 244 14.45 9.23 0.30
N SER A 245 15.65 9.81 0.23
CA SER A 245 16.36 10.25 1.44
C SER A 245 15.57 11.39 2.06
N GLY A 246 14.87 11.12 3.15
CA GLY A 246 14.26 12.18 3.94
C GLY A 246 15.37 13.06 4.54
N ASN A 247 15.27 14.37 4.39
CA ASN A 247 16.00 15.33 5.21
C ASN A 247 15.46 15.23 6.65
N GLY A 248 15.85 14.18 7.34
CA GLY A 248 15.51 13.95 8.73
C GLY A 248 16.78 13.72 9.50
N GLY A 249 17.18 14.72 10.26
CA GLY A 249 18.22 14.59 11.24
C GLY A 249 17.90 13.58 12.34
#